data_258c23863c9ec008f172ad4184743c96
#
_entry.id   258c23863c9ec008f172ad4184743c96
#
_cell.length_a   1.000
_cell.length_b   1.000
_cell.length_c   1.000
_cell.angle_alpha   90.00
_cell.angle_beta   90.00
_cell.angle_gamma   90.00
#
_symmetry.space_group_name_H-M   'P 1'
#
loop_
_entity.id
_entity.type
_entity.pdbx_description
1 polymer ?
#
loop_
_entity_poly.entity_id
_entity_poly.type
_entity_poly.pdbx_seq_one_letter_code
_entity_poly.pdbx_strand_id
1 'polypeptide(L)'
;IAGIAEGCKQAGCALIGGETAEMPGMYADGDYDLAGFCVGAVERNEVLTADKVAEGDVILGLASSGVHSNGYSLVRRLAADKGWKLDRPALFDQEVLLIDALMAPTRIYVKPLLPLVRQGLVHAMAHITGGGLLENIPRILPAGLHAHIDADLWAQPRLMAFLQAQGNIEP
;
A
#
# COMPACT_ATOMS: atom_id res chain seq x y z
N ILE A 1 -4.11 -16.86 -8.52
CA ILE A 1 -3.43 -16.67 -9.85
C ILE A 1 -4.17 -15.60 -10.67
N ALA A 2 -5.50 -15.67 -10.84
CA ALA A 2 -6.26 -14.69 -11.65
C ALA A 2 -6.04 -13.24 -11.18
N GLY A 3 -6.06 -12.97 -9.87
CA GLY A 3 -5.78 -11.64 -9.30
C GLY A 3 -4.36 -11.16 -9.59
N ILE A 4 -3.36 -12.06 -9.55
CA ILE A 4 -1.97 -11.73 -9.90
C ILE A 4 -1.88 -11.35 -11.39
N ALA A 5 -2.52 -12.11 -12.26
CA ALA A 5 -2.56 -11.83 -13.70
C ALA A 5 -3.22 -10.47 -13.99
N GLU A 6 -4.34 -10.16 -13.31
CA GLU A 6 -5.00 -8.87 -13.44
C GLU A 6 -4.11 -7.73 -12.92
N GLY A 7 -3.44 -7.91 -11.80
CA GLY A 7 -2.47 -6.94 -11.28
C GLY A 7 -1.33 -6.67 -12.25
N CYS A 8 -0.76 -7.70 -12.85
CA CYS A 8 0.28 -7.56 -13.89
C CYS A 8 -0.23 -6.78 -15.11
N LYS A 9 -1.45 -7.08 -15.58
CA LYS A 9 -2.08 -6.35 -16.69
C LYS A 9 -2.29 -4.87 -16.36
N GLN A 10 -2.76 -4.56 -15.15
CA GLN A 10 -2.93 -3.19 -14.69
C GLN A 10 -1.59 -2.47 -14.57
N ALA A 11 -0.57 -3.11 -14.02
CA ALA A 11 0.78 -2.56 -13.92
C ALA A 11 1.48 -2.42 -15.29
N GLY A 12 1.08 -3.21 -16.27
CA GLY A 12 1.72 -3.25 -17.58
C GLY A 12 3.01 -4.08 -17.59
N CYS A 13 3.13 -5.06 -16.68
CA CYS A 13 4.21 -6.03 -16.66
C CYS A 13 3.73 -7.41 -17.13
N ALA A 14 4.66 -8.25 -17.58
CA ALA A 14 4.36 -9.61 -17.98
C ALA A 14 4.36 -10.55 -16.76
N LEU A 15 3.39 -11.45 -16.69
CA LEU A 15 3.42 -12.60 -15.80
C LEU A 15 4.15 -13.72 -16.54
N ILE A 16 5.46 -13.85 -16.30
CA ILE A 16 6.33 -14.72 -17.11
C ILE A 16 6.45 -16.15 -16.59
N GLY A 17 5.99 -16.42 -15.37
CA GLY A 17 6.06 -17.76 -14.79
C GLY A 17 5.51 -17.81 -13.40
N GLY A 18 5.51 -18.98 -12.85
CA GLY A 18 5.09 -19.30 -11.50
C GLY A 18 4.96 -20.79 -11.34
N GLU A 19 4.80 -21.22 -10.11
CA GLU A 19 4.63 -22.61 -9.73
C GLU A 19 3.66 -22.70 -8.56
N THR A 20 2.98 -23.81 -8.44
CA THR A 20 2.23 -24.18 -7.25
C THR A 20 2.82 -25.47 -6.70
N ALA A 21 3.07 -25.53 -5.40
CA ALA A 21 3.61 -26.70 -4.74
C ALA A 21 2.74 -27.04 -3.53
N GLU A 22 2.48 -28.32 -3.34
CA GLU A 22 1.97 -28.84 -2.08
C GLU A 22 3.12 -29.00 -1.10
N MET A 23 2.90 -28.60 0.15
CA MET A 23 3.93 -28.66 1.20
C MET A 23 3.42 -29.42 2.41
N PRO A 24 3.30 -30.76 2.29
CA PRO A 24 2.77 -31.60 3.37
C PRO A 24 3.59 -31.44 4.66
N GLY A 25 2.89 -31.26 5.79
CA GLY A 25 3.52 -31.10 7.10
C GLY A 25 4.07 -29.69 7.39
N MET A 26 4.02 -28.76 6.43
CA MET A 26 4.41 -27.37 6.63
C MET A 26 3.21 -26.46 6.91
N TYR A 27 2.10 -26.68 6.21
CA TYR A 27 0.85 -25.93 6.37
C TYR A 27 -0.24 -26.83 6.92
N ALA A 28 -1.16 -26.25 7.69
CA ALA A 28 -2.38 -26.94 8.09
C ALA A 28 -3.37 -27.00 6.90
N ASP A 29 -4.36 -27.90 7.00
CA ASP A 29 -5.38 -28.05 5.99
C ASP A 29 -6.13 -26.70 5.77
N GLY A 30 -6.18 -26.25 4.52
CA GLY A 30 -6.80 -24.97 4.13
C GLY A 30 -5.89 -23.76 4.20
N ASP A 31 -4.69 -23.86 4.74
CA ASP A 31 -3.70 -22.81 4.71
C ASP A 31 -2.96 -22.79 3.37
N TYR A 32 -2.65 -21.59 2.91
CA TYR A 32 -1.82 -21.37 1.72
C TYR A 32 -1.05 -20.05 1.83
N ASP A 33 0.02 -19.97 1.09
CA ASP A 33 0.85 -18.78 0.99
C ASP A 33 1.00 -18.33 -0.46
N LEU A 34 1.23 -17.04 -0.65
CA LEU A 34 1.51 -16.45 -1.96
C LEU A 34 2.83 -15.70 -1.90
N ALA A 35 3.73 -16.02 -2.81
CA ALA A 35 4.98 -15.31 -2.99
C ALA A 35 5.05 -14.71 -4.39
N GLY A 36 5.54 -13.49 -4.50
CA GLY A 36 5.78 -12.82 -5.77
C GLY A 36 7.24 -12.40 -5.88
N PHE A 37 7.82 -12.59 -7.07
CA PHE A 37 9.14 -12.10 -7.40
C PHE A 37 9.05 -11.20 -8.63
N CYS A 38 9.51 -9.95 -8.52
CA CYS A 38 9.44 -8.97 -9.58
C CYS A 38 10.84 -8.59 -10.04
N VAL A 39 11.08 -8.64 -11.34
CA VAL A 39 12.33 -8.19 -11.97
C VAL A 39 12.02 -6.99 -12.84
N GLY A 40 12.79 -5.93 -12.68
CA GLY A 40 12.76 -4.74 -13.52
C GLY A 40 14.16 -4.34 -13.95
N ALA A 41 14.22 -3.44 -14.91
CA ALA A 41 15.47 -2.85 -15.36
C ALA A 41 15.30 -1.33 -15.50
N VAL A 42 16.33 -0.60 -15.16
CA VAL A 42 16.43 0.85 -15.31
C VAL A 42 17.87 1.20 -15.72
N GLU A 43 18.03 2.22 -16.53
CA GLU A 43 19.36 2.73 -16.85
C GLU A 43 20.03 3.29 -15.58
N ARG A 44 21.33 3.06 -15.43
CA ARG A 44 22.07 3.43 -14.21
C ARG A 44 21.92 4.89 -13.81
N ASN A 45 21.88 5.78 -14.79
CA ASN A 45 21.73 7.23 -14.60
C ASN A 45 20.27 7.67 -14.38
N GLU A 46 19.30 6.75 -14.51
CA GLU A 46 17.87 7.02 -14.30
C GLU A 46 17.35 6.47 -12.97
N VAL A 47 18.22 5.81 -12.20
CA VAL A 47 17.83 5.32 -10.86
C VAL A 47 17.41 6.50 -9.99
N LEU A 48 16.24 6.40 -9.36
CA LEU A 48 15.80 7.40 -8.38
C LEU A 48 16.59 7.21 -7.08
N THR A 49 17.37 8.22 -6.75
CA THR A 49 18.19 8.28 -5.56
C THR A 49 17.89 9.54 -4.77
N ALA A 50 18.16 9.54 -3.49
CA ALA A 50 17.85 10.65 -2.60
C ALA A 50 18.60 11.96 -2.95
N ASP A 51 19.72 11.87 -3.68
CA ASP A 51 20.54 13.00 -4.10
C ASP A 51 19.85 13.98 -5.07
N LYS A 52 18.73 13.57 -5.67
CA LYS A 52 17.90 14.45 -6.52
C LYS A 52 16.93 15.32 -5.72
N VAL A 53 16.68 14.99 -4.47
CA VAL A 53 15.75 15.74 -3.60
C VAL A 53 16.40 17.04 -3.15
N ALA A 54 15.69 18.16 -3.31
CA ALA A 54 16.19 19.49 -3.03
C ALA A 54 15.20 20.31 -2.18
N GLU A 55 15.72 21.36 -1.55
CA GLU A 55 14.89 22.36 -0.87
C GLU A 55 13.91 23.00 -1.88
N GLY A 56 12.66 23.08 -1.49
CA GLY A 56 11.58 23.59 -2.33
C GLY A 56 10.85 22.52 -3.15
N ASP A 57 11.26 21.26 -3.10
CA ASP A 57 10.49 20.16 -3.67
C ASP A 57 9.12 20.04 -3.02
N VAL A 58 8.12 19.74 -3.82
CA VAL A 58 6.74 19.55 -3.36
C VAL A 58 6.47 18.07 -3.07
N ILE A 59 5.91 17.78 -1.92
CA ILE A 59 5.51 16.44 -1.53
C ILE A 59 4.08 16.19 -1.99
N LEU A 60 3.88 15.16 -2.79
CA LEU A 60 2.57 14.72 -3.26
C LEU A 60 2.21 13.38 -2.61
N GLY A 61 1.06 13.34 -1.93
CA GLY A 61 0.50 12.12 -1.38
C GLY A 61 -0.39 11.41 -2.39
N LEU A 62 -0.15 10.13 -2.63
CA LEU A 62 -1.02 9.28 -3.43
C LEU A 62 -1.89 8.43 -2.49
N ALA A 63 -3.20 8.67 -2.55
CA ALA A 63 -4.16 7.99 -1.69
C ALA A 63 -4.16 6.47 -1.92
N SER A 64 -4.27 5.70 -0.85
CA SER A 64 -4.54 4.27 -0.90
C SER A 64 -6.00 3.97 -1.29
N SER A 65 -6.29 2.73 -1.64
CA SER A 65 -7.66 2.23 -1.85
C SER A 65 -8.26 1.59 -0.58
N GLY A 66 -7.48 1.46 0.48
CA GLY A 66 -7.88 0.79 1.71
C GLY A 66 -6.66 0.39 2.53
N VAL A 67 -6.77 -0.70 3.27
CA VAL A 67 -5.67 -1.25 4.11
C VAL A 67 -4.47 -1.67 3.27
N HIS A 68 -4.66 -2.00 2.01
CA HIS A 68 -3.68 -2.59 1.10
C HIS A 68 -3.15 -3.92 1.66
N SER A 69 -1.83 -4.01 1.91
CA SER A 69 -1.20 -5.25 2.39
C SER A 69 -0.67 -5.14 3.83
N ASN A 70 -0.91 -4.03 4.52
CA ASN A 70 -0.40 -3.78 5.86
C ASN A 70 -1.52 -3.61 6.88
N GLY A 71 -1.28 -4.02 8.13
CA GLY A 71 -2.19 -3.79 9.24
C GLY A 71 -3.31 -4.83 9.41
N TYR A 72 -3.37 -5.90 8.61
CA TYR A 72 -4.43 -6.90 8.72
C TYR A 72 -4.43 -7.67 10.03
N SER A 73 -3.31 -7.84 10.71
CA SER A 73 -3.28 -8.43 12.06
C SER A 73 -4.13 -7.65 13.04
N LEU A 74 -4.05 -6.32 12.99
CA LEU A 74 -4.90 -5.43 13.81
C LEU A 74 -6.37 -5.49 13.36
N VAL A 75 -6.62 -5.40 12.06
CA VAL A 75 -7.99 -5.46 11.49
C VAL A 75 -8.69 -6.76 11.87
N ARG A 76 -8.02 -7.91 11.74
CA ARG A 76 -8.57 -9.23 12.11
C ARG A 76 -8.86 -9.32 13.61
N ARG A 77 -7.95 -8.80 14.44
CA ARG A 77 -8.17 -8.74 15.89
C ARG A 77 -9.39 -7.89 16.23
N LEU A 78 -9.50 -6.68 15.68
CA LEU A 78 -10.65 -5.81 15.90
C LEU A 78 -11.97 -6.47 15.44
N ALA A 79 -11.95 -7.11 14.28
CA ALA A 79 -13.13 -7.81 13.76
C ALA A 79 -13.58 -8.93 14.72
N ALA A 80 -12.64 -9.69 15.27
CA ALA A 80 -12.93 -10.74 16.24
C ALA A 80 -13.42 -10.16 17.57
N ASP A 81 -12.71 -9.21 18.16
CA ASP A 81 -12.99 -8.62 19.48
C ASP A 81 -14.35 -7.87 19.49
N LYS A 82 -14.69 -7.22 18.37
CA LYS A 82 -15.95 -6.48 18.21
C LYS A 82 -17.08 -7.33 17.62
N GLY A 83 -16.83 -8.57 17.24
CA GLY A 83 -17.82 -9.46 16.63
C GLY A 83 -18.39 -8.93 15.31
N TRP A 84 -17.57 -8.28 14.50
CA TRP A 84 -18.03 -7.69 13.24
C TRP A 84 -18.55 -8.75 12.27
N LYS A 85 -19.66 -8.42 11.65
CA LYS A 85 -20.27 -9.23 10.59
C LYS A 85 -19.77 -8.72 9.25
N LEU A 86 -18.78 -9.42 8.70
CA LEU A 86 -18.08 -8.98 7.48
C LEU A 86 -18.97 -8.97 6.24
N ASP A 87 -20.02 -9.78 6.23
CA ASP A 87 -21.04 -9.91 5.19
C ASP A 87 -22.17 -8.87 5.27
N ARG A 88 -22.04 -7.90 6.15
CA ARG A 88 -23.01 -6.81 6.35
C ARG A 88 -22.46 -5.47 5.87
N PRO A 89 -23.35 -4.49 5.60
CA PRO A 89 -22.92 -3.13 5.31
C PRO A 89 -21.96 -2.59 6.35
N ALA A 90 -20.97 -1.87 5.91
CA ALA A 90 -19.98 -1.25 6.79
C ALA A 90 -20.64 -0.18 7.67
N LEU A 91 -20.25 -0.10 8.94
CA LEU A 91 -20.83 0.87 9.88
C LEU A 91 -20.58 2.34 9.48
N PHE A 92 -19.55 2.59 8.69
CA PHE A 92 -19.16 3.90 8.18
C PHE A 92 -19.69 4.19 6.76
N ASP A 93 -20.25 3.15 6.07
CA ASP A 93 -20.82 3.28 4.73
C ASP A 93 -21.79 2.13 4.46
N GLN A 94 -23.08 2.45 4.42
CA GLN A 94 -24.15 1.45 4.28
C GLN A 94 -24.30 0.89 2.85
N GLU A 95 -23.61 1.49 1.88
CA GLU A 95 -23.65 1.05 0.48
C GLU A 95 -22.58 -0.01 0.16
N VAL A 96 -21.63 -0.22 1.08
CA VAL A 96 -20.49 -1.12 0.88
C VAL A 96 -20.48 -2.20 1.96
N LEU A 97 -20.27 -3.47 1.59
CA LEU A 97 -20.06 -4.53 2.56
C LEU A 97 -18.73 -4.31 3.30
N LEU A 98 -18.71 -4.61 4.59
CA LEU A 98 -17.50 -4.44 5.39
C LEU A 98 -16.32 -5.26 4.82
N ILE A 99 -16.59 -6.49 4.36
CA ILE A 99 -15.55 -7.32 3.74
C ILE A 99 -14.97 -6.66 2.48
N ASP A 100 -15.81 -6.07 1.63
CA ASP A 100 -15.37 -5.43 0.38
C ASP A 100 -14.50 -4.20 0.67
N ALA A 101 -14.89 -3.40 1.68
CA ALA A 101 -14.09 -2.26 2.11
C ALA A 101 -12.73 -2.68 2.69
N LEU A 102 -12.70 -3.75 3.49
CA LEU A 102 -11.48 -4.26 4.11
C LEU A 102 -10.57 -4.96 3.08
N MET A 103 -11.14 -5.62 2.08
CA MET A 103 -10.42 -6.40 1.06
C MET A 103 -10.23 -5.63 -0.25
N ALA A 104 -10.46 -4.32 -0.25
CA ALA A 104 -10.23 -3.51 -1.45
C ALA A 104 -8.81 -3.75 -2.00
N PRO A 105 -8.67 -4.11 -3.30
CA PRO A 105 -7.37 -4.41 -3.87
C PRO A 105 -6.39 -3.26 -3.74
N THR A 106 -5.13 -3.58 -3.51
CA THR A 106 -4.05 -2.58 -3.47
C THR A 106 -4.03 -1.79 -4.78
N ARG A 107 -4.07 -0.47 -4.68
CA ARG A 107 -4.00 0.42 -5.84
C ARG A 107 -2.64 0.28 -6.52
N ILE A 108 -2.66 0.15 -7.84
CA ILE A 108 -1.46 0.03 -8.65
C ILE A 108 -1.11 1.42 -9.21
N TYR A 109 0.07 1.92 -8.84
CA TYR A 109 0.53 3.28 -9.17
C TYR A 109 1.49 3.33 -10.37
N VAL A 110 1.85 2.19 -10.95
CA VAL A 110 2.91 2.08 -11.96
C VAL A 110 2.61 2.95 -13.20
N LYS A 111 1.44 2.75 -13.82
CA LYS A 111 1.10 3.48 -15.05
C LYS A 111 1.01 5.01 -14.88
N PRO A 112 0.40 5.55 -13.80
CA PRO A 112 0.38 7.00 -13.62
C PRO A 112 1.75 7.59 -13.26
N LEU A 113 2.61 6.85 -12.53
CA LEU A 113 3.89 7.41 -12.06
C LEU A 113 5.04 7.23 -13.04
N LEU A 114 5.11 6.10 -13.73
CA LEU A 114 6.25 5.80 -14.59
C LEU A 114 6.53 6.85 -15.68
N PRO A 115 5.51 7.45 -16.34
CA PRO A 115 5.75 8.54 -17.27
C PRO A 115 6.35 9.79 -16.63
N LEU A 116 5.95 10.12 -15.39
CA LEU A 116 6.48 11.27 -14.67
C LEU A 116 7.94 11.04 -14.25
N VAL A 117 8.25 9.84 -13.80
CA VAL A 117 9.63 9.43 -13.49
C VAL A 117 10.51 9.56 -14.73
N ARG A 118 10.07 9.05 -15.87
CA ARG A 118 10.80 9.12 -17.14
C ARG A 118 11.01 10.55 -17.66
N GLN A 119 10.13 11.47 -17.28
CA GLN A 119 10.28 12.89 -17.58
C GLN A 119 11.18 13.64 -16.59
N GLY A 120 11.70 12.95 -15.56
CA GLY A 120 12.53 13.57 -14.52
C GLY A 120 11.76 14.50 -13.57
N LEU A 121 10.43 14.38 -13.51
CA LEU A 121 9.59 15.20 -12.65
C LEU A 121 9.47 14.67 -11.23
N VAL A 122 9.96 13.47 -10.97
CA VAL A 122 9.95 12.82 -9.65
C VAL A 122 11.39 12.67 -9.18
N HIS A 123 11.73 13.26 -8.04
CA HIS A 123 13.07 13.20 -7.47
C HIS A 123 13.26 12.00 -6.56
N ALA A 124 12.22 11.61 -5.81
CA ALA A 124 12.22 10.40 -4.98
C ALA A 124 10.79 9.90 -4.74
N MET A 125 10.67 8.69 -4.23
CA MET A 125 9.40 8.09 -3.82
C MET A 125 9.56 7.38 -2.49
N ALA A 126 8.63 7.61 -1.56
CA ALA A 126 8.52 6.88 -0.31
C ALA A 126 7.29 5.97 -0.34
N HIS A 127 7.47 4.68 -0.05
CA HIS A 127 6.38 3.75 0.15
C HIS A 127 6.02 3.73 1.64
N ILE A 128 4.83 4.20 1.96
CA ILE A 128 4.38 4.28 3.35
C ILE A 128 3.83 2.92 3.78
N THR A 129 4.50 2.32 4.76
CA THR A 129 4.19 1.00 5.33
C THR A 129 4.09 1.11 6.87
N GLY A 130 4.35 0.02 7.61
CA GLY A 130 4.46 0.08 9.07
C GLY A 130 5.47 1.14 9.48
N GLY A 131 5.30 1.90 10.49
CA GLY A 131 6.12 3.07 10.87
C GLY A 131 5.65 4.39 10.25
N GLY A 132 4.65 4.36 9.35
CA GLY A 132 3.96 5.55 8.85
C GLY A 132 4.87 6.55 8.13
N LEU A 133 4.44 7.81 8.12
CA LEU A 133 5.16 8.90 7.48
C LEU A 133 6.51 9.16 8.14
N LEU A 134 6.56 9.06 9.47
CA LEU A 134 7.74 9.41 10.28
C LEU A 134 8.94 8.50 10.04
N GLU A 135 8.72 7.21 9.75
CA GLU A 135 9.82 6.27 9.52
C GLU A 135 10.14 6.07 8.03
N ASN A 136 9.17 6.25 7.14
CA ASN A 136 9.38 5.96 5.72
C ASN A 136 9.89 7.16 4.92
N ILE A 137 9.43 8.37 5.21
CA ILE A 137 9.86 9.56 4.46
C ILE A 137 11.35 9.90 4.70
N PRO A 138 11.89 9.83 5.93
CA PRO A 138 13.30 10.14 6.14
C PRO A 138 14.28 9.27 5.35
N ARG A 139 13.87 8.08 4.93
CA ARG A 139 14.71 7.15 4.15
C ARG A 139 15.09 7.69 2.77
N ILE A 140 14.32 8.63 2.26
CA ILE A 140 14.52 9.21 0.93
C ILE A 140 14.95 10.68 0.98
N LEU A 141 15.25 11.21 2.16
CA LEU A 141 15.71 12.58 2.32
C LEU A 141 17.23 12.63 2.46
N PRO A 142 17.90 13.52 1.75
CA PRO A 142 19.31 13.83 2.00
C PRO A 142 19.55 14.40 3.39
N ALA A 143 20.77 14.25 3.91
CA ALA A 143 21.13 14.85 5.19
C ALA A 143 20.92 16.37 5.17
N GLY A 144 20.30 16.89 6.22
CA GLY A 144 20.01 18.32 6.37
C GLY A 144 18.70 18.81 5.76
N LEU A 145 17.98 17.94 5.03
CA LEU A 145 16.63 18.25 4.56
C LEU A 145 15.57 17.65 5.48
N HIS A 146 14.45 18.35 5.58
CA HIS A 146 13.28 17.94 6.35
C HIS A 146 12.02 18.01 5.49
N ALA A 147 11.12 17.03 5.67
CA ALA A 147 9.79 17.08 5.09
C ALA A 147 8.85 17.85 6.02
N HIS A 148 8.17 18.86 5.49
CA HIS A 148 7.07 19.51 6.18
C HIS A 148 5.75 18.99 5.60
N ILE A 149 4.93 18.37 6.45
CA ILE A 149 3.66 17.77 6.05
C ILE A 149 2.56 18.35 6.93
N ASP A 150 1.57 18.93 6.28
CA ASP A 150 0.38 19.42 6.92
C ASP A 150 -0.73 18.39 6.79
N ALA A 151 -1.08 17.75 7.90
CA ALA A 151 -2.09 16.69 7.95
C ALA A 151 -3.51 17.19 7.67
N ASP A 152 -3.77 18.49 7.76
CA ASP A 152 -5.07 19.09 7.49
C ASP A 152 -5.35 19.25 5.98
N LEU A 153 -4.34 19.05 5.13
CA LEU A 153 -4.47 19.18 3.67
C LEU A 153 -5.20 18.01 2.99
N TRP A 154 -5.50 16.94 3.70
CA TRP A 154 -6.29 15.83 3.15
C TRP A 154 -7.26 15.26 4.18
N ALA A 155 -8.39 14.76 3.68
CA ALA A 155 -9.35 14.06 4.53
C ALA A 155 -8.90 12.65 4.82
N GLN A 156 -8.97 12.22 6.07
CA GLN A 156 -8.75 10.83 6.44
C GLN A 156 -9.83 9.93 5.78
N PRO A 157 -9.46 8.84 5.09
CA PRO A 157 -10.44 7.92 4.51
C PRO A 157 -11.37 7.34 5.58
N ARG A 158 -12.67 7.21 5.25
CA ARG A 158 -13.71 6.73 6.19
C ARG A 158 -13.35 5.39 6.85
N LEU A 159 -12.79 4.45 6.08
CA LEU A 159 -12.32 3.18 6.61
C LEU A 159 -11.23 3.36 7.67
N MET A 160 -10.26 4.23 7.42
CA MET A 160 -9.15 4.47 8.36
C MET A 160 -9.64 5.17 9.62
N ALA A 161 -10.52 6.16 9.51
CA ALA A 161 -11.16 6.81 10.65
C ALA A 161 -11.98 5.80 11.49
N PHE A 162 -12.70 4.90 10.82
CA PHE A 162 -13.44 3.82 11.49
C PHE A 162 -12.50 2.87 12.24
N LEU A 163 -11.44 2.38 11.59
CA LEU A 163 -10.47 1.49 12.23
C LEU A 163 -9.78 2.16 13.42
N GLN A 164 -9.39 3.41 13.28
CA GLN A 164 -8.79 4.21 14.34
C GLN A 164 -9.72 4.32 15.56
N ALA A 165 -10.97 4.70 15.33
CA ALA A 165 -11.97 4.83 16.40
C ALA A 165 -12.27 3.49 17.07
N GLN A 166 -12.42 2.40 16.30
CA GLN A 166 -12.72 1.07 16.85
C GLN A 166 -11.53 0.47 17.61
N GLY A 167 -10.31 0.80 17.18
CA GLY A 167 -9.06 0.32 17.77
C GLY A 167 -8.54 1.20 18.90
N ASN A 168 -9.16 2.35 19.15
CA ASN A 168 -8.63 3.39 20.05
C ASN A 168 -7.15 3.68 19.75
N ILE A 169 -6.85 3.89 18.45
CA ILE A 169 -5.49 4.13 17.95
C ILE A 169 -5.26 5.64 17.95
N GLU A 170 -4.13 6.05 18.50
CA GLU A 170 -3.71 7.45 18.44
C GLU A 170 -3.49 7.91 16.98
N PRO A 171 -3.75 9.19 16.69
CA PRO A 171 -3.59 9.75 15.35
C PRO A 171 -2.17 9.65 14.80
#